data_d521065e8eae8d9053f4c79d4e9a4848
#
_entry.id   d521065e8eae8d9053f4c79d4e9a4848
#
_cell.length_a   1.000
_cell.length_b   1.000
_cell.length_c   1.000
_cell.angle_alpha   90.00
_cell.angle_beta   90.00
_cell.angle_gamma   90.00
#
_symmetry.space_group_name_H-M   'P 1'
#
loop_
_entity.id
_entity.type
_entity.pdbx_description
1 polymer ?
#
loop_
_entity_poly.entity_id
_entity_poly.type
_entity_poly.pdbx_seq_one_letter_code
_entity_poly.pdbx_strand_id
1 'polypeptide(L)'
;MRELDGQENTKNFVAAVEYLKTHPQSTGKVGVTGFCWGGGVTNQVAVNSPDVQAAVPFYGRQPTPEEVPKIKAVMLIHYAGDDERINAGIPEFEAALKEASIDYEMHMYEGAKHAFFNDAGSRFHEEAAKLAWERTIAFFKDKLKT
;
A
#
# COMPACT_ATOMS: atom_id res chain seq x y z
N MET A 1 -16.69 8.16 11.11
CA MET A 1 -15.97 8.36 9.83
C MET A 1 -16.96 8.38 8.65
N ARG A 2 -18.04 9.11 8.81
CA ARG A 2 -18.95 9.43 7.71
C ARG A 2 -18.44 10.73 7.10
N GLU A 3 -18.39 10.83 5.78
CA GLU A 3 -18.18 12.06 5.00
C GLU A 3 -16.75 12.53 4.74
N LEU A 4 -15.75 11.64 4.75
CA LEU A 4 -14.52 11.99 4.08
C LEU A 4 -14.68 11.66 2.60
N ASP A 5 -14.71 12.66 1.75
CA ASP A 5 -14.65 12.47 0.31
C ASP A 5 -13.32 11.76 -0.02
N GLY A 6 -13.43 10.55 -0.59
CA GLY A 6 -12.25 9.73 -0.88
C GLY A 6 -11.27 10.41 -1.84
N GLN A 7 -11.78 11.23 -2.77
CA GLN A 7 -10.95 11.97 -3.71
C GLN A 7 -10.22 13.13 -3.02
N GLU A 8 -10.90 13.86 -2.14
CA GLU A 8 -10.30 14.96 -1.39
C GLU A 8 -9.23 14.44 -0.42
N ASN A 9 -9.50 13.33 0.27
CA ASN A 9 -8.50 12.69 1.10
C ASN A 9 -7.26 12.27 0.31
N THR A 10 -7.44 11.65 -0.86
CA THR A 10 -6.31 11.27 -1.72
C THR A 10 -5.49 12.51 -2.12
N LYS A 11 -6.13 13.62 -2.49
CA LYS A 11 -5.44 14.89 -2.78
C LYS A 11 -4.61 15.40 -1.60
N ASN A 12 -5.15 15.32 -0.39
CA ASN A 12 -4.43 15.74 0.81
C ASN A 12 -3.17 14.89 1.06
N PHE A 13 -3.25 13.57 0.85
CA PHE A 13 -2.09 12.70 0.97
C PHE A 13 -1.08 12.91 -0.17
N VAL A 14 -1.53 13.17 -1.39
CA VAL A 14 -0.65 13.54 -2.51
C VAL A 14 0.09 14.85 -2.20
N ALA A 15 -0.59 15.87 -1.67
CA ALA A 15 0.05 17.09 -1.23
C ALA A 15 1.08 16.87 -0.12
N ALA A 16 0.83 15.93 0.79
CA ALA A 16 1.80 15.54 1.81
C ALA A 16 3.05 14.88 1.19
N VAL A 17 2.90 14.07 0.15
CA VAL A 17 4.04 13.50 -0.60
C VAL A 17 4.88 14.60 -1.24
N GLU A 18 4.26 15.57 -1.90
CA GLU A 18 4.94 16.72 -2.51
C GLU A 18 5.70 17.55 -1.46
N TYR A 19 5.08 17.81 -0.32
CA TYR A 19 5.71 18.51 0.80
C TYR A 19 6.95 17.75 1.31
N LEU A 20 6.81 16.44 1.57
CA LEU A 20 7.92 15.62 2.06
C LEU A 20 9.06 15.51 1.05
N LYS A 21 8.75 15.39 -0.24
CA LYS A 21 9.75 15.34 -1.31
C LYS A 21 10.66 16.56 -1.33
N THR A 22 10.10 17.74 -1.05
CA THR A 22 10.83 19.03 -1.13
C THR A 22 11.30 19.55 0.23
N HIS A 23 10.96 18.87 1.31
CA HIS A 23 11.34 19.31 2.67
C HIS A 23 12.86 19.27 2.86
N PRO A 24 13.47 20.30 3.46
CA PRO A 24 14.94 20.40 3.60
C PRO A 24 15.61 19.22 4.33
N GLN A 25 14.88 18.54 5.21
CA GLN A 25 15.36 17.37 5.96
C GLN A 25 15.04 16.04 5.28
N SER A 26 14.41 16.06 4.11
CA SER A 26 14.08 14.87 3.35
C SER A 26 15.18 14.52 2.36
N THR A 27 15.35 13.24 2.08
CA THR A 27 16.20 12.76 0.98
C THR A 27 15.58 13.01 -0.41
N GLY A 28 14.33 13.47 -0.46
CA GLY A 28 13.53 13.62 -1.68
C GLY A 28 12.85 12.32 -2.13
N LYS A 29 13.13 11.19 -1.49
CA LYS A 29 12.45 9.92 -1.75
C LYS A 29 11.36 9.66 -0.73
N VAL A 30 10.14 9.45 -1.19
CA VAL A 30 8.96 9.28 -0.33
C VAL A 30 8.36 7.90 -0.53
N GLY A 31 8.14 7.20 0.58
CA GLY A 31 7.36 5.98 0.65
C GLY A 31 6.01 6.21 1.31
N VAL A 32 5.03 5.39 0.98
CA VAL A 32 3.69 5.42 1.57
C VAL A 32 3.27 4.04 2.04
N THR A 33 2.67 3.96 3.23
CA THR A 33 2.09 2.72 3.76
C THR A 33 0.79 3.02 4.48
N GLY A 34 -0.07 2.03 4.56
CA GLY A 34 -1.35 2.14 5.27
C GLY A 34 -2.03 0.79 5.42
N PHE A 35 -2.97 0.74 6.35
CA PHE A 35 -3.63 -0.48 6.81
C PHE A 35 -5.14 -0.39 6.60
N CYS A 36 -5.80 -1.47 6.22
CA CYS A 36 -7.24 -1.50 5.99
C CYS A 36 -7.69 -0.43 4.96
N TRP A 37 -8.55 0.50 5.39
CA TRP A 37 -8.91 1.67 4.60
C TRP A 37 -7.67 2.46 4.16
N GLY A 38 -6.69 2.65 5.06
CA GLY A 38 -5.42 3.29 4.75
C GLY A 38 -4.58 2.52 3.72
N GLY A 39 -4.71 1.19 3.63
CA GLY A 39 -4.12 0.40 2.56
C GLY A 39 -4.73 0.74 1.20
N GLY A 40 -6.06 0.91 1.14
CA GLY A 40 -6.74 1.41 -0.05
C GLY A 40 -6.31 2.83 -0.43
N VAL A 41 -6.14 3.71 0.57
CA VAL A 41 -5.61 5.07 0.35
C VAL A 41 -4.17 5.01 -0.17
N THR A 42 -3.33 4.11 0.35
CA THR A 42 -1.96 3.90 -0.15
C THR A 42 -1.95 3.57 -1.65
N ASN A 43 -2.84 2.68 -2.09
CA ASN A 43 -3.02 2.38 -3.50
C ASN A 43 -3.43 3.62 -4.31
N GLN A 44 -4.40 4.40 -3.81
CA GLN A 44 -4.85 5.62 -4.50
C GLN A 44 -3.77 6.72 -4.54
N VAL A 45 -2.95 6.85 -3.51
CA VAL A 45 -1.80 7.76 -3.52
C VAL A 45 -0.76 7.32 -4.54
N ALA A 46 -0.47 6.01 -4.65
CA ALA A 46 0.43 5.49 -5.68
C ALA A 46 -0.09 5.74 -7.11
N VAL A 47 -1.42 5.64 -7.31
CA VAL A 47 -2.08 5.95 -8.61
C VAL A 47 -1.97 7.43 -8.96
N ASN A 48 -2.15 8.33 -7.97
CA ASN A 48 -2.32 9.77 -8.21
C ASN A 48 -1.06 10.61 -7.98
N SER A 49 0.02 10.02 -7.43
CA SER A 49 1.27 10.72 -7.22
C SER A 49 2.43 10.03 -7.96
N PRO A 50 3.04 10.69 -8.96
CA PRO A 50 4.24 10.16 -9.63
C PRO A 50 5.49 10.26 -8.75
N ASP A 51 5.41 10.93 -7.61
CA ASP A 51 6.52 11.21 -6.70
C ASP A 51 6.71 10.15 -5.61
N VAL A 52 5.79 9.20 -5.48
CA VAL A 52 5.94 8.05 -4.60
C VAL A 52 6.94 7.07 -5.18
N GLN A 53 8.02 6.79 -4.44
CA GLN A 53 9.05 5.82 -4.82
C GLN A 53 8.64 4.39 -4.49
N ALA A 54 8.03 4.19 -3.32
CA ALA A 54 7.66 2.89 -2.79
C ALA A 54 6.30 2.95 -2.09
N ALA A 55 5.42 1.99 -2.36
CA ALA A 55 4.10 1.91 -1.76
C ALA A 55 3.86 0.54 -1.13
N VAL A 56 3.43 0.51 0.14
CA VAL A 56 3.21 -0.71 0.90
C VAL A 56 1.79 -0.74 1.47
N PRO A 57 0.79 -1.15 0.69
CA PRO A 57 -0.59 -1.34 1.17
C PRO A 57 -0.73 -2.65 1.95
N PHE A 58 -1.37 -2.59 3.12
CA PHE A 58 -1.79 -3.75 3.90
C PHE A 58 -3.29 -3.97 3.78
N TYR A 59 -3.69 -5.12 3.24
CA TYR A 59 -5.09 -5.56 3.09
C TYR A 59 -6.04 -4.41 2.70
N GLY A 60 -5.60 -3.61 1.74
CA GLY A 60 -6.32 -2.48 1.20
C GLY A 60 -7.12 -2.82 -0.05
N ARG A 61 -8.19 -2.05 -0.29
CA ARG A 61 -8.94 -2.13 -1.55
C ARG A 61 -8.02 -1.81 -2.73
N GLN A 62 -8.13 -2.60 -3.78
CA GLN A 62 -7.37 -2.41 -5.01
C GLN A 62 -7.89 -1.22 -5.82
N PRO A 63 -7.03 -0.54 -6.59
CA PRO A 63 -7.45 0.39 -7.64
C PRO A 63 -8.11 -0.38 -8.79
N THR A 64 -8.83 0.32 -9.65
CA THR A 64 -9.39 -0.30 -10.86
C THR A 64 -8.28 -0.60 -11.88
N PRO A 65 -8.49 -1.57 -12.79
CA PRO A 65 -7.50 -1.88 -13.83
C PRO A 65 -7.07 -0.66 -14.66
N GLU A 66 -7.99 0.27 -14.91
CA GLU A 66 -7.71 1.49 -15.67
C GLU A 66 -6.83 2.50 -14.91
N GLU A 67 -6.82 2.42 -13.58
CA GLU A 67 -5.99 3.26 -12.72
C GLU A 67 -4.56 2.73 -12.61
N VAL A 68 -4.36 1.42 -12.64
CA VAL A 68 -3.07 0.75 -12.40
C VAL A 68 -1.93 1.28 -13.28
N PRO A 69 -2.11 1.54 -14.59
CA PRO A 69 -1.03 2.05 -15.44
C PRO A 69 -0.46 3.41 -15.03
N LYS A 70 -1.16 4.14 -14.15
CA LYS A 70 -0.68 5.43 -13.63
C LYS A 70 0.37 5.28 -12.54
N ILE A 71 0.46 4.12 -11.89
CA ILE A 71 1.40 3.84 -10.81
C ILE A 71 2.84 3.94 -11.32
N LYS A 72 3.69 4.67 -10.60
CA LYS A 72 5.14 4.79 -10.85
C LYS A 72 5.97 4.19 -9.71
N ALA A 73 5.36 4.02 -8.56
CA ALA A 73 5.98 3.41 -7.38
C ALA A 73 6.28 1.93 -7.59
N VAL A 74 7.35 1.44 -6.96
CA VAL A 74 7.51 0.01 -6.70
C VAL A 74 6.55 -0.38 -5.57
N MET A 75 5.87 -1.52 -5.67
CA MET A 75 4.84 -1.93 -4.74
C MET A 75 5.28 -3.15 -3.91
N LEU A 76 5.05 -3.12 -2.60
CA LEU A 76 5.09 -4.30 -1.74
C LEU A 76 3.72 -4.48 -1.11
N ILE A 77 3.00 -5.53 -1.47
CA ILE A 77 1.58 -5.68 -1.17
C ILE A 77 1.39 -6.82 -0.17
N HIS A 78 0.71 -6.54 0.94
CA HIS A 78 0.41 -7.53 1.98
C HIS A 78 -1.08 -7.81 2.06
N TYR A 79 -1.46 -9.09 1.90
CA TYR A 79 -2.83 -9.56 2.03
C TYR A 79 -2.99 -10.61 3.12
N ALA A 80 -4.14 -10.61 3.77
CA ALA A 80 -4.56 -11.64 4.72
C ALA A 80 -5.18 -12.82 3.95
N GLY A 81 -4.78 -14.06 4.28
CA GLY A 81 -5.31 -15.24 3.61
C GLY A 81 -6.82 -15.42 3.79
N ASP A 82 -7.33 -15.11 4.99
CA ASP A 82 -8.74 -15.25 5.37
C ASP A 82 -9.50 -13.91 5.24
N ASP A 83 -9.35 -13.21 4.12
CA ASP A 83 -10.06 -11.95 3.81
C ASP A 83 -10.73 -12.02 2.44
N GLU A 84 -11.79 -12.80 2.31
CA GLU A 84 -12.49 -13.04 1.05
C GLU A 84 -12.90 -11.74 0.33
N ARG A 85 -13.33 -10.74 1.10
CA ARG A 85 -13.82 -9.46 0.56
C ARG A 85 -12.73 -8.68 -0.18
N ILE A 86 -11.54 -8.61 0.39
CA ILE A 86 -10.40 -7.92 -0.24
C ILE A 86 -9.78 -8.82 -1.30
N ASN A 87 -9.64 -10.11 -1.01
CA ASN A 87 -8.94 -11.05 -1.88
C ASN A 87 -9.65 -11.29 -3.22
N ALA A 88 -10.97 -11.07 -3.28
CA ALA A 88 -11.74 -11.17 -4.51
C ALA A 88 -11.21 -10.26 -5.65
N GLY A 89 -10.61 -9.13 -5.33
CA GLY A 89 -10.04 -8.20 -6.32
C GLY A 89 -8.58 -8.49 -6.72
N ILE A 90 -7.90 -9.44 -6.06
CA ILE A 90 -6.48 -9.71 -6.30
C ILE A 90 -6.19 -10.18 -7.73
N PRO A 91 -6.94 -11.14 -8.32
CA PRO A 91 -6.62 -11.64 -9.65
C PRO A 91 -6.64 -10.54 -10.73
N GLU A 92 -7.64 -9.67 -10.68
CA GLU A 92 -7.79 -8.56 -11.63
C GLU A 92 -6.68 -7.51 -11.43
N PHE A 93 -6.38 -7.18 -10.17
CA PHE A 93 -5.32 -6.23 -9.83
C PHE A 93 -3.93 -6.76 -10.25
N GLU A 94 -3.63 -8.02 -9.95
CA GLU A 94 -2.35 -8.63 -10.34
C GLU A 94 -2.19 -8.70 -11.86
N ALA A 95 -3.25 -9.02 -12.60
CA ALA A 95 -3.24 -8.99 -14.06
C ALA A 95 -2.93 -7.59 -14.59
N ALA A 96 -3.56 -6.55 -14.04
CA ALA A 96 -3.31 -5.16 -14.41
C ALA A 96 -1.89 -4.69 -14.09
N LEU A 97 -1.32 -5.08 -12.94
CA LEU A 97 0.08 -4.79 -12.58
C LEU A 97 1.06 -5.41 -13.59
N LYS A 98 0.84 -6.66 -13.98
CA LYS A 98 1.65 -7.36 -14.98
C LYS A 98 1.54 -6.71 -16.37
N GLU A 99 0.33 -6.40 -16.81
CA GLU A 99 0.07 -5.75 -18.10
C GLU A 99 0.73 -4.37 -18.18
N ALA A 100 0.67 -3.60 -17.10
CA ALA A 100 1.29 -2.28 -17.00
C ALA A 100 2.80 -2.33 -16.72
N SER A 101 3.40 -3.51 -16.56
CA SER A 101 4.82 -3.70 -16.21
C SER A 101 5.22 -2.97 -14.92
N ILE A 102 4.32 -2.92 -13.94
CA ILE A 102 4.62 -2.37 -12.63
C ILE A 102 5.51 -3.34 -11.86
N ASP A 103 6.58 -2.83 -11.23
CA ASP A 103 7.43 -3.61 -10.34
C ASP A 103 6.71 -3.81 -9.00
N TYR A 104 6.41 -5.06 -8.64
CA TYR A 104 5.70 -5.38 -7.41
C TYR A 104 6.12 -6.72 -6.82
N GLU A 105 5.94 -6.80 -5.52
CA GLU A 105 6.03 -8.01 -4.71
C GLU A 105 4.73 -8.15 -3.91
N MET A 106 4.14 -9.34 -3.87
CA MET A 106 2.86 -9.58 -3.21
C MET A 106 2.98 -10.78 -2.26
N HIS A 107 2.53 -10.61 -1.03
CA HIS A 107 2.52 -11.67 -0.01
C HIS A 107 1.12 -11.93 0.53
N MET A 108 0.74 -13.19 0.54
CA MET A 108 -0.46 -13.70 1.18
C MET A 108 -0.07 -14.41 2.49
N TYR A 109 -0.67 -14.01 3.60
CA TYR A 109 -0.42 -14.59 4.92
C TYR A 109 -1.54 -15.57 5.26
N GLU A 110 -1.27 -16.86 5.07
CA GLU A 110 -2.24 -17.94 5.32
C GLU A 110 -2.72 -17.95 6.78
N GLY A 111 -4.02 -18.11 7.01
CA GLY A 111 -4.63 -18.10 8.33
C GLY A 111 -4.76 -16.73 8.99
N ALA A 112 -4.15 -15.70 8.42
CA ALA A 112 -4.31 -14.34 8.90
C ALA A 112 -5.62 -13.72 8.39
N LYS A 113 -6.30 -12.98 9.26
CA LYS A 113 -7.56 -12.27 8.96
C LYS A 113 -7.31 -10.80 8.64
N HIS A 114 -8.29 -10.15 8.04
CA HIS A 114 -8.25 -8.69 7.87
C HIS A 114 -7.87 -7.97 9.17
N ALA A 115 -6.96 -7.02 9.11
CA ALA A 115 -6.37 -6.32 10.26
C ALA A 115 -5.43 -7.19 11.16
N PHE A 116 -4.79 -8.21 10.59
CA PHE A 116 -3.87 -9.08 11.32
C PHE A 116 -2.66 -8.36 11.96
N PHE A 117 -2.35 -7.18 11.50
CA PHE A 117 -1.23 -6.38 12.01
C PHE A 117 -1.58 -5.58 13.27
N ASN A 118 -2.87 -5.44 13.62
CA ASN A 118 -3.32 -4.65 14.76
C ASN A 118 -3.21 -5.46 16.07
N ASP A 119 -2.17 -5.19 16.84
CA ASP A 119 -1.86 -5.88 18.10
C ASP A 119 -2.87 -5.59 19.24
N ALA A 120 -3.67 -4.54 19.11
CA ALA A 120 -4.78 -4.26 20.03
C ALA A 120 -6.09 -4.97 19.63
N GLY A 121 -6.12 -5.64 18.48
CA GLY A 121 -7.32 -6.28 17.93
C GLY A 121 -7.34 -7.79 18.11
N SER A 122 -8.55 -8.38 18.16
CA SER A 122 -8.76 -9.83 18.27
C SER A 122 -8.30 -10.64 17.03
N ARG A 123 -7.97 -9.97 15.95
CA ARG A 123 -7.49 -10.58 14.69
C ARG A 123 -5.98 -10.52 14.54
N PHE A 124 -5.28 -10.07 15.57
CA PHE A 124 -3.83 -10.02 15.55
C PHE A 124 -3.23 -11.40 15.28
N HIS A 125 -2.32 -11.47 14.33
CA HIS A 125 -1.59 -12.68 14.01
C HIS A 125 -0.09 -12.37 14.10
N GLU A 126 0.53 -12.72 15.22
CA GLU A 126 1.88 -12.29 15.58
C GLU A 126 2.93 -12.64 14.51
N GLU A 127 2.95 -13.89 14.05
CA GLU A 127 3.93 -14.34 13.04
C GLU A 127 3.78 -13.60 11.71
N ALA A 128 2.54 -13.44 11.23
CA ALA A 128 2.26 -12.72 9.99
C ALA A 128 2.62 -11.23 10.12
N ALA A 129 2.27 -10.60 11.25
CA ALA A 129 2.56 -9.20 11.52
C ALA A 129 4.08 -8.96 11.57
N LYS A 130 4.83 -9.80 12.29
CA LYS A 130 6.28 -9.71 12.36
C LYS A 130 6.94 -9.85 10.99
N LEU A 131 6.57 -10.87 10.24
CA LEU A 131 7.14 -11.12 8.91
C LEU A 131 6.81 -10.00 7.92
N ALA A 132 5.54 -9.52 7.92
CA ALA A 132 5.13 -8.40 7.08
C ALA A 132 5.89 -7.12 7.42
N TRP A 133 6.14 -6.87 8.70
CA TRP A 133 6.91 -5.70 9.15
C TRP A 133 8.39 -5.79 8.74
N GLU A 134 9.03 -6.92 8.94
CA GLU A 134 10.42 -7.15 8.53
C GLU A 134 10.59 -6.90 7.01
N ARG A 135 9.68 -7.43 6.19
CA ARG A 135 9.64 -7.20 4.74
C ARG A 135 9.46 -5.74 4.40
N THR A 136 8.52 -5.07 5.06
CA THR A 136 8.24 -3.64 4.84
C THR A 136 9.45 -2.76 5.13
N ILE A 137 10.11 -2.98 6.28
CA ILE A 137 11.29 -2.20 6.66
C ILE A 137 12.47 -2.47 5.71
N ALA A 138 12.71 -3.71 5.34
CA ALA A 138 13.76 -4.06 4.37
C ALA A 138 13.49 -3.41 3.01
N PHE A 139 12.25 -3.46 2.55
CA PHE A 139 11.81 -2.85 1.29
C PHE A 139 12.00 -1.33 1.28
N PHE A 140 11.53 -0.62 2.30
CA PHE A 140 11.73 0.83 2.39
C PHE A 140 13.21 1.21 2.50
N LYS A 141 14.00 0.46 3.27
CA LYS A 141 15.45 0.70 3.34
C LYS A 141 16.14 0.53 2.00
N ASP A 142 15.70 -0.42 1.17
CA ASP A 142 16.24 -0.61 -0.17
C ASP A 142 15.78 0.48 -1.16
N LYS A 143 14.49 0.76 -1.19
CA LYS A 143 13.91 1.66 -2.21
C LYS A 143 14.06 3.15 -1.90
N LEU A 144 14.18 3.53 -0.62
CA LEU A 144 14.26 4.92 -0.18
C LEU A 144 15.67 5.37 0.20
N LYS A 145 16.67 4.50 0.14
CA LYS A 145 18.06 4.91 0.40
C LYS A 145 18.55 5.94 -0.61
N THR A 146 19.41 6.79 -0.17
CA THR A 146 20.07 7.79 -1.01
C THR A 146 21.12 7.17 -1.91
#